data_2986d2a25546ad32f034f04f80c925c8
#
_entry.id   2986d2a25546ad32f034f04f80c925c8
#
_cell.length_a   1.000
_cell.length_b   1.000
_cell.length_c   1.000
_cell.angle_alpha   90.00
_cell.angle_beta   90.00
_cell.angle_gamma   90.00
#
_symmetry.space_group_name_H-M   'P 1'
#
loop_
_entity.id
_entity.type
_entity.pdbx_description
1 polymer ?
#
loop_
_entity_poly.entity_id
_entity_poly.type
_entity_poly.pdbx_seq_one_letter_code
_entity_poly.pdbx_strand_id
1 'polypeptide(L)'
;MRPTLADGASAIDSRLERNKRRARPQTRSWDGAPPARQEASKPSAKMPSAEGIMQLGWGFRGSKALLSAVELDLFTELAAIPLDGETLRRRLRLHERSARDFFDVLVALGMLRRRNGLYANTPETGFYLDRNKPSYIGGLLRLANATIYPNWGKLTEALRTGKPQSGVADGEDLFDMLYADPAAAAGFAEAMTGASLPSAWALAKQFPWEEYNTFIDIGAAEGAAPVAIAQAHPHLSGGGFDLPEIQPIFEAYVACSGLADRLLFHPGDFFTDAIPSADVLVLGQILHDWNLEEKRNLLAKVHRALPEHGAVVVCDQMIDDERRQNAAGLLTSLSMLIATQGGFDYTVAECATWMHEAGFTRIRHEHLSGPFSMMVGIK
;
A
#
# COMPACT_ATOMS: atom_id res chain seq x y z
N MET A 1 10.43 20.97 -39.85
CA MET A 1 11.04 19.84 -40.57
C MET A 1 11.31 18.73 -39.57
N ARG A 2 10.56 17.68 -39.61
CA ARG A 2 10.76 16.43 -38.83
C ARG A 2 11.55 15.47 -39.72
N PRO A 3 12.43 14.60 -39.18
CA PRO A 3 12.74 13.36 -39.83
C PRO A 3 12.03 12.16 -39.08
N THR A 4 11.55 11.30 -39.92
CA THR A 4 10.80 10.06 -39.69
C THR A 4 11.67 8.93 -39.13
N LEU A 5 11.05 8.13 -38.26
CA LEU A 5 11.53 6.81 -37.79
C LEU A 5 11.31 5.77 -38.91
N ALA A 6 12.35 5.18 -39.41
CA ALA A 6 12.37 3.82 -39.97
C ALA A 6 13.83 3.37 -40.15
N ASP A 7 14.06 2.05 -39.94
CA ASP A 7 15.31 1.29 -40.15
C ASP A 7 16.15 1.00 -38.90
N GLY A 8 15.95 -0.23 -38.38
CA GLY A 8 16.74 -0.82 -37.30
C GLY A 8 16.38 -2.27 -36.92
N ALA A 9 15.83 -3.04 -37.85
CA ALA A 9 15.57 -4.48 -37.62
C ALA A 9 16.35 -5.32 -38.63
N SER A 10 17.62 -5.61 -38.37
CA SER A 10 18.39 -6.68 -39.03
C SER A 10 19.80 -6.77 -38.46
N ALA A 11 20.02 -7.59 -37.45
CA ALA A 11 21.34 -8.15 -37.07
C ALA A 11 21.28 -9.02 -35.81
N ILE A 12 20.45 -10.06 -35.77
CA ILE A 12 20.63 -11.18 -34.83
C ILE A 12 20.12 -12.44 -35.54
N ASP A 13 20.92 -12.93 -36.49
CA ASP A 13 20.77 -14.32 -36.99
C ASP A 13 21.99 -14.74 -37.79
N SER A 14 23.10 -15.02 -37.14
CA SER A 14 24.27 -15.69 -37.75
C SER A 14 25.34 -16.13 -36.75
N ARG A 15 25.00 -16.95 -35.75
CA ARG A 15 26.01 -17.66 -34.92
C ARG A 15 25.57 -19.02 -34.37
N LEU A 16 24.84 -19.81 -35.16
CA LEU A 16 24.49 -21.20 -34.76
C LEU A 16 24.65 -22.20 -35.90
N GLU A 17 25.70 -22.11 -36.66
CA GLU A 17 26.10 -23.21 -37.55
C GLU A 17 27.59 -23.20 -37.78
N ARG A 18 28.35 -23.93 -36.92
CA ARG A 18 29.67 -24.55 -37.24
C ARG A 18 30.17 -25.32 -36.05
N ASN A 19 29.83 -26.61 -35.97
CA ASN A 19 30.76 -27.68 -35.57
C ASN A 19 30.10 -29.06 -35.66
N LYS A 20 30.00 -29.57 -36.87
CA LYS A 20 29.88 -31.04 -37.13
C LYS A 20 31.06 -31.46 -37.95
N ARG A 21 32.09 -32.02 -37.31
CA ARG A 21 33.06 -32.94 -37.99
C ARG A 21 33.50 -34.01 -36.98
N ARG A 22 32.95 -35.22 -37.20
CA ARG A 22 33.49 -36.56 -37.35
C ARG A 22 34.70 -36.94 -36.51
N ALA A 23 34.55 -37.98 -35.67
CA ALA A 23 35.54 -39.02 -35.45
C ALA A 23 34.89 -40.42 -35.46
N ARG A 24 35.48 -41.35 -36.17
CA ARG A 24 35.06 -42.76 -36.34
C ARG A 24 35.51 -43.61 -35.15
N PRO A 25 34.88 -44.77 -34.89
CA PRO A 25 35.15 -45.60 -33.72
C PRO A 25 36.35 -46.56 -33.98
N GLN A 26 37.20 -46.71 -32.97
CA GLN A 26 38.15 -47.84 -32.87
C GLN A 26 37.53 -48.91 -31.96
N THR A 27 37.33 -50.08 -32.50
CA THR A 27 37.02 -51.31 -31.78
C THR A 27 38.22 -51.78 -30.99
N ARG A 28 38.12 -51.96 -29.69
CA ARG A 28 38.97 -52.80 -28.84
C ARG A 28 38.10 -53.72 -28.02
N SER A 29 38.28 -55.04 -28.24
CA SER A 29 37.75 -56.09 -27.36
C SER A 29 38.32 -55.97 -25.95
N TRP A 30 37.48 -56.09 -24.98
CA TRP A 30 37.89 -56.20 -23.58
C TRP A 30 37.11 -57.32 -22.89
N ASP A 31 37.87 -58.41 -22.59
CA ASP A 31 37.44 -59.42 -21.63
C ASP A 31 37.73 -58.87 -20.24
N GLY A 32 36.69 -58.64 -19.45
CA GLY A 32 36.89 -58.15 -18.10
C GLY A 32 35.62 -58.29 -17.26
N ALA A 33 35.75 -58.83 -16.08
CA ALA A 33 34.74 -59.16 -15.08
C ALA A 33 33.60 -58.11 -14.90
N PRO A 34 32.42 -58.56 -14.46
CA PRO A 34 31.27 -57.63 -14.29
C PRO A 34 31.58 -56.55 -13.25
N PRO A 35 31.22 -55.28 -13.52
CA PRO A 35 31.46 -54.23 -12.55
C PRO A 35 30.62 -54.48 -11.30
N ALA A 36 31.27 -54.33 -10.15
CA ALA A 36 30.61 -54.32 -8.84
C ALA A 36 29.42 -53.36 -8.90
N ARG A 37 28.27 -53.82 -8.40
CA ARG A 37 27.09 -52.95 -8.21
C ARG A 37 27.50 -51.76 -7.38
N GLN A 38 27.64 -50.60 -8.02
CA GLN A 38 27.63 -49.34 -7.30
C GLN A 38 26.30 -49.24 -6.58
N GLU A 39 26.34 -49.38 -5.25
CA GLU A 39 25.23 -48.97 -4.41
C GLU A 39 24.90 -47.52 -4.76
N ALA A 40 23.68 -47.29 -5.30
CA ALA A 40 23.16 -45.96 -5.53
C ALA A 40 23.20 -45.25 -4.16
N SER A 41 24.10 -44.31 -4.00
CA SER A 41 24.12 -43.44 -2.82
C SER A 41 22.74 -42.78 -2.70
N LYS A 42 22.01 -43.09 -1.60
CA LYS A 42 20.78 -42.39 -1.25
C LYS A 42 21.05 -40.88 -1.37
N PRO A 43 20.20 -40.10 -2.04
CA PRO A 43 20.39 -38.66 -2.10
C PRO A 43 20.52 -38.15 -0.66
N SER A 44 21.65 -37.57 -0.32
CA SER A 44 21.88 -36.92 0.97
C SER A 44 20.76 -35.87 1.11
N ALA A 45 19.84 -36.06 2.03
CA ALA A 45 18.80 -35.10 2.32
C ALA A 45 19.49 -33.79 2.68
N LYS A 46 19.38 -32.78 1.78
CA LYS A 46 19.96 -31.47 1.99
C LYS A 46 19.39 -30.90 3.27
N MET A 47 20.24 -30.58 4.24
CA MET A 47 19.77 -29.99 5.50
C MET A 47 18.90 -28.76 5.20
N PRO A 48 17.74 -28.58 5.86
CA PRO A 48 16.93 -27.39 5.72
C PRO A 48 17.74 -26.12 6.05
N SER A 49 17.58 -25.06 5.26
CA SER A 49 18.21 -23.77 5.55
C SER A 49 17.36 -22.95 6.52
N ALA A 50 17.98 -22.34 7.52
CA ALA A 50 17.35 -21.37 8.42
C ALA A 50 17.31 -19.94 7.84
N GLU A 51 17.82 -19.72 6.63
CA GLU A 51 18.03 -18.39 6.04
C GLU A 51 16.73 -17.56 5.95
N GLY A 52 15.66 -18.14 5.42
CA GLY A 52 14.35 -17.45 5.31
C GLY A 52 13.78 -17.05 6.66
N ILE A 53 13.91 -17.92 7.68
CA ILE A 53 13.45 -17.62 9.06
C ILE A 53 14.25 -16.45 9.64
N MET A 54 15.59 -16.49 9.47
CA MET A 54 16.48 -15.43 9.98
C MET A 54 16.24 -14.12 9.24
N GLN A 55 16.06 -14.15 7.92
CA GLN A 55 15.75 -12.96 7.13
C GLN A 55 14.46 -12.30 7.59
N LEU A 56 13.39 -13.06 7.79
CA LEU A 56 12.11 -12.53 8.30
C LEU A 56 12.28 -12.00 9.73
N GLY A 57 12.90 -12.77 10.63
CA GLY A 57 13.07 -12.38 12.03
C GLY A 57 13.93 -11.12 12.22
N TRP A 58 14.85 -10.82 11.29
CA TRP A 58 15.67 -9.60 11.32
C TRP A 58 15.16 -8.47 10.41
N GLY A 59 14.05 -8.68 9.69
CA GLY A 59 13.50 -7.72 8.73
C GLY A 59 13.17 -6.36 9.34
N PHE A 60 12.76 -6.32 10.61
CA PHE A 60 12.43 -5.09 11.33
C PHE A 60 13.56 -4.04 11.35
N ARG A 61 14.83 -4.47 11.23
CA ARG A 61 15.99 -3.54 11.22
C ARG A 61 15.97 -2.65 9.98
N GLY A 62 15.71 -3.24 8.81
CA GLY A 62 15.61 -2.49 7.55
C GLY A 62 14.43 -1.54 7.56
N SER A 63 13.27 -2.01 8.02
CA SER A 63 12.08 -1.17 8.21
C SER A 63 12.38 0.01 9.13
N LYS A 64 12.99 -0.22 10.30
CA LYS A 64 13.32 0.87 11.25
C LYS A 64 14.34 1.85 10.69
N ALA A 65 15.32 1.40 9.91
CA ALA A 65 16.28 2.29 9.25
C ALA A 65 15.56 3.24 8.26
N LEU A 66 14.63 2.71 7.44
CA LEU A 66 13.80 3.53 6.54
C LEU A 66 12.91 4.50 7.31
N LEU A 67 12.19 4.04 8.34
CA LEU A 67 11.33 4.87 9.17
C LEU A 67 12.11 6.03 9.82
N SER A 68 13.32 5.76 10.32
CA SER A 68 14.20 6.79 10.88
C SER A 68 14.69 7.79 9.83
N ALA A 69 14.94 7.34 8.59
CA ALA A 69 15.32 8.23 7.49
C ALA A 69 14.19 9.21 7.12
N VAL A 70 12.94 8.72 7.12
CA VAL A 70 11.76 9.57 6.88
C VAL A 70 11.52 10.53 8.05
N GLU A 71 11.64 10.07 9.28
CA GLU A 71 11.53 10.91 10.48
C GLU A 71 12.53 12.07 10.48
N LEU A 72 13.76 11.82 9.99
CA LEU A 72 14.84 12.79 9.89
C LEU A 72 14.73 13.69 8.65
N ASP A 73 13.70 13.58 7.82
CA ASP A 73 13.55 14.28 6.53
C ASP A 73 14.73 14.09 5.55
N LEU A 74 15.47 12.96 5.65
CA LEU A 74 16.68 12.70 4.88
C LEU A 74 16.46 12.81 3.37
N PHE A 75 15.35 12.29 2.87
CA PHE A 75 15.04 12.30 1.43
C PHE A 75 14.70 13.71 0.92
N THR A 76 14.08 14.54 1.75
CA THR A 76 13.81 15.95 1.46
C THR A 76 15.09 16.77 1.46
N GLU A 77 16.02 16.52 2.38
CA GLU A 77 17.34 17.16 2.39
C GLU A 77 18.18 16.84 1.14
N LEU A 78 18.00 15.66 0.57
CA LEU A 78 18.66 15.22 -0.66
C LEU A 78 17.89 15.57 -1.96
N ALA A 79 16.74 16.25 -1.86
CA ALA A 79 15.89 16.49 -3.04
C ALA A 79 16.53 17.43 -4.05
N ALA A 80 17.25 18.47 -3.58
CA ALA A 80 17.81 19.50 -4.44
C ALA A 80 19.15 19.07 -5.07
N ILE A 81 20.05 18.48 -4.29
CA ILE A 81 21.41 18.13 -4.73
C ILE A 81 21.96 16.92 -3.96
N PRO A 82 22.82 16.11 -4.57
CA PRO A 82 23.60 15.12 -3.86
C PRO A 82 24.55 15.77 -2.84
N LEU A 83 24.69 15.15 -1.66
CA LEU A 83 25.54 15.67 -0.57
C LEU A 83 26.59 14.62 -0.15
N ASP A 84 27.76 15.08 0.26
CA ASP A 84 28.72 14.23 0.96
C ASP A 84 28.23 13.85 2.36
N GLY A 85 28.76 12.76 2.91
CA GLY A 85 28.28 12.21 4.18
C GLY A 85 28.44 13.18 5.37
N GLU A 86 29.48 13.99 5.40
CA GLU A 86 29.69 14.93 6.51
C GLU A 86 28.71 16.11 6.45
N THR A 87 28.47 16.65 5.25
CA THR A 87 27.45 17.68 5.05
C THR A 87 26.05 17.19 5.40
N LEU A 88 25.69 15.98 4.92
CA LEU A 88 24.41 15.36 5.24
C LEU A 88 24.26 15.08 6.75
N ARG A 89 25.30 14.55 7.39
CA ARG A 89 25.33 14.34 8.85
C ARG A 89 25.00 15.61 9.62
N ARG A 90 25.66 16.72 9.27
CA ARG A 90 25.45 18.02 9.94
C ARG A 90 24.05 18.57 9.74
N ARG A 91 23.50 18.47 8.52
CA ARG A 91 22.14 18.91 8.22
C ARG A 91 21.11 18.13 9.03
N LEU A 92 21.27 16.81 9.12
CA LEU A 92 20.40 15.93 9.89
C LEU A 92 20.73 15.89 11.40
N ARG A 93 21.75 16.65 11.86
CA ARG A 93 22.21 16.71 13.25
C ARG A 93 22.55 15.34 13.85
N LEU A 94 23.11 14.44 13.04
CA LEU A 94 23.49 13.09 13.48
C LEU A 94 24.86 13.10 14.15
N HIS A 95 25.02 12.20 15.13
CA HIS A 95 26.31 11.96 15.75
C HIS A 95 27.28 11.28 14.75
N GLU A 96 28.56 11.64 14.79
CA GLU A 96 29.57 11.14 13.86
C GLU A 96 29.72 9.60 13.87
N ARG A 97 29.55 8.97 15.04
CA ARG A 97 29.66 7.52 15.22
C ARG A 97 28.68 6.73 14.38
N SER A 98 27.50 7.28 14.08
CA SER A 98 26.36 6.52 13.50
C SER A 98 26.07 6.88 12.05
N ALA A 99 26.41 8.08 11.61
CA ALA A 99 25.93 8.64 10.35
C ALA A 99 26.36 7.83 9.12
N ARG A 100 27.65 7.43 9.07
CA ARG A 100 28.17 6.66 7.93
C ARG A 100 27.44 5.34 7.74
N ASP A 101 27.33 4.53 8.79
CA ASP A 101 26.69 3.22 8.72
C ASP A 101 25.20 3.36 8.40
N PHE A 102 24.56 4.41 8.92
CA PHE A 102 23.16 4.71 8.62
C PHE A 102 22.93 5.05 7.14
N PHE A 103 23.76 5.90 6.54
CA PHE A 103 23.63 6.22 5.12
C PHE A 103 23.98 5.02 4.24
N ASP A 104 25.02 4.28 4.60
CA ASP A 104 25.48 3.13 3.83
C ASP A 104 24.49 1.97 3.86
N VAL A 105 23.76 1.74 4.98
CA VAL A 105 22.69 0.74 5.01
C VAL A 105 21.52 1.15 4.11
N LEU A 106 21.18 2.43 4.03
CA LEU A 106 20.12 2.91 3.10
C LEU A 106 20.54 2.74 1.63
N VAL A 107 21.85 2.88 1.32
CA VAL A 107 22.37 2.53 -0.02
C VAL A 107 22.26 1.05 -0.28
N ALA A 108 22.66 0.20 0.68
CA ALA A 108 22.59 -1.25 0.55
C ALA A 108 21.15 -1.78 0.42
N LEU A 109 20.18 -1.09 1.04
CA LEU A 109 18.74 -1.38 0.92
C LEU A 109 18.10 -0.79 -0.35
N GLY A 110 18.87 -0.07 -1.19
CA GLY A 110 18.35 0.55 -2.41
C GLY A 110 17.52 1.81 -2.19
N MET A 111 17.52 2.38 -0.98
CA MET A 111 16.79 3.61 -0.65
C MET A 111 17.58 4.86 -1.02
N LEU A 112 18.89 4.77 -1.10
CA LEU A 112 19.80 5.81 -1.57
C LEU A 112 20.73 5.29 -2.66
N ARG A 113 21.31 6.21 -3.42
CA ARG A 113 22.46 5.98 -4.30
C ARG A 113 23.68 6.68 -3.75
N ARG A 114 24.88 6.08 -3.94
CA ARG A 114 26.15 6.70 -3.63
C ARG A 114 27.07 6.65 -4.87
N ARG A 115 27.54 7.81 -5.31
CA ARG A 115 28.51 7.94 -6.41
C ARG A 115 29.56 8.98 -6.08
N ASN A 116 30.83 8.65 -6.24
CA ASN A 116 31.97 9.54 -5.95
C ASN A 116 31.89 10.17 -4.54
N GLY A 117 31.47 9.40 -3.53
CA GLY A 117 31.33 9.86 -2.15
C GLY A 117 30.09 10.69 -1.84
N LEU A 118 29.26 11.01 -2.85
CA LEU A 118 28.02 11.77 -2.68
C LEU A 118 26.80 10.81 -2.59
N TYR A 119 25.93 11.07 -1.64
CA TYR A 119 24.63 10.41 -1.46
C TYR A 119 23.54 11.19 -2.20
N ALA A 120 22.60 10.47 -2.79
CA ALA A 120 21.47 11.02 -3.51
C ALA A 120 20.25 10.08 -3.38
N ASN A 121 19.06 10.64 -3.56
CA ASN A 121 17.83 9.87 -3.70
C ASN A 121 17.90 8.93 -4.91
N THR A 122 17.20 7.78 -4.82
CA THR A 122 16.79 7.01 -6.01
C THR A 122 15.64 7.74 -6.71
N PRO A 123 15.27 7.37 -7.95
CA PRO A 123 14.07 7.92 -8.58
C PRO A 123 12.82 7.73 -7.71
N GLU A 124 12.68 6.55 -7.08
CA GLU A 124 11.55 6.16 -6.24
C GLU A 124 11.51 6.99 -4.96
N THR A 125 12.62 7.06 -4.21
CA THR A 125 12.65 7.83 -2.95
C THR A 125 12.56 9.33 -3.21
N GLY A 126 13.13 9.82 -4.31
CA GLY A 126 12.98 11.21 -4.73
C GLY A 126 11.56 11.55 -5.20
N PHE A 127 10.77 10.59 -5.67
CA PHE A 127 9.38 10.79 -6.07
C PHE A 127 8.41 10.67 -4.88
N TYR A 128 8.57 9.63 -4.05
CA TYR A 128 7.62 9.29 -3.01
C TYR A 128 7.98 9.79 -1.60
N LEU A 129 9.25 10.13 -1.31
CA LEU A 129 9.71 10.47 0.04
C LEU A 129 10.25 11.90 0.19
N ASP A 130 10.21 12.70 -0.87
CA ASP A 130 10.40 14.15 -0.79
C ASP A 130 9.09 14.81 -0.36
N ARG A 131 9.08 15.40 0.85
CA ARG A 131 7.90 15.99 1.48
C ARG A 131 7.27 17.14 0.69
N ASN A 132 8.04 17.78 -0.20
CA ASN A 132 7.57 18.89 -1.01
C ASN A 132 6.81 18.47 -2.27
N LYS A 133 6.56 17.19 -2.46
CA LYS A 133 5.89 16.64 -3.65
C LYS A 133 4.47 16.17 -3.38
N PRO A 134 3.54 16.38 -4.33
CA PRO A 134 2.17 15.85 -4.22
C PRO A 134 2.10 14.30 -4.17
N SER A 135 3.18 13.63 -4.59
CA SER A 135 3.31 12.17 -4.54
C SER A 135 3.87 11.64 -3.21
N TYR A 136 4.02 12.49 -2.19
CA TYR A 136 4.60 12.12 -0.92
C TYR A 136 3.75 11.09 -0.17
N ILE A 137 4.35 9.95 0.18
CA ILE A 137 3.74 8.91 0.99
C ILE A 137 4.38 8.75 2.38
N GLY A 138 5.34 9.62 2.72
CA GLY A 138 6.10 9.54 3.96
C GLY A 138 5.27 9.80 5.21
N GLY A 139 4.08 10.39 5.11
CA GLY A 139 3.14 10.54 6.22
C GLY A 139 2.80 9.20 6.87
N LEU A 140 2.47 8.18 6.06
CA LEU A 140 2.24 6.81 6.54
C LEU A 140 3.47 6.23 7.27
N LEU A 141 4.67 6.46 6.76
CA LEU A 141 5.90 5.95 7.38
C LEU A 141 6.23 6.70 8.70
N ARG A 142 5.85 7.98 8.82
CA ARG A 142 5.93 8.74 10.07
C ARG A 142 4.96 8.19 11.12
N LEU A 143 3.71 7.96 10.74
CA LEU A 143 2.71 7.31 11.60
C LEU A 143 3.20 5.90 12.00
N ALA A 144 3.71 5.13 11.04
CA ALA A 144 4.26 3.81 11.30
C ALA A 144 5.39 3.87 12.33
N ASN A 145 6.31 4.84 12.23
CA ASN A 145 7.40 5.01 13.18
C ASN A 145 6.93 5.41 14.59
N ALA A 146 6.01 6.36 14.66
CA ALA A 146 5.55 6.95 15.92
C ALA A 146 4.59 6.03 16.70
N THR A 147 3.74 5.28 15.99
CA THR A 147 2.60 4.58 16.60
C THR A 147 2.58 3.10 16.25
N ILE A 148 2.56 2.74 14.95
CA ILE A 148 2.34 1.35 14.52
C ILE A 148 3.50 0.46 14.98
N TYR A 149 4.74 0.85 14.73
CA TYR A 149 5.93 0.07 15.08
C TYR A 149 6.04 -0.23 16.59
N PRO A 150 5.88 0.74 17.51
CA PRO A 150 5.84 0.45 18.94
C PRO A 150 4.70 -0.47 19.36
N ASN A 151 3.50 -0.30 18.79
CA ASN A 151 2.33 -1.10 19.13
C ASN A 151 2.44 -2.55 18.63
N TRP A 152 3.08 -2.78 17.47
CA TRP A 152 3.40 -4.12 16.98
C TRP A 152 4.29 -4.92 17.94
N GLY A 153 5.10 -4.25 18.77
CA GLY A 153 5.83 -4.89 19.86
C GLY A 153 4.94 -5.60 20.88
N LYS A 154 3.65 -5.24 20.94
CA LYS A 154 2.65 -5.82 21.83
C LYS A 154 1.77 -6.87 21.15
N LEU A 155 2.05 -7.27 19.91
CA LEU A 155 1.23 -8.22 19.14
C LEU A 155 0.91 -9.51 19.92
N THR A 156 1.89 -10.06 20.65
CA THR A 156 1.67 -11.28 21.44
C THR A 156 0.57 -11.11 22.49
N GLU A 157 0.48 -9.92 23.09
CA GLU A 157 -0.58 -9.62 24.06
C GLU A 157 -1.93 -9.45 23.38
N ALA A 158 -1.98 -8.71 22.24
CA ALA A 158 -3.19 -8.61 21.43
C ALA A 158 -3.73 -9.98 21.03
N LEU A 159 -2.86 -10.90 20.57
CA LEU A 159 -3.23 -12.27 20.19
C LEU A 159 -3.78 -13.09 21.35
N ARG A 160 -3.35 -12.83 22.59
CA ARG A 160 -3.84 -13.57 23.78
C ARG A 160 -5.15 -13.02 24.32
N THR A 161 -5.34 -11.71 24.23
CA THR A 161 -6.46 -11.01 24.89
C THR A 161 -7.59 -10.67 23.92
N GLY A 162 -7.31 -10.60 22.61
CA GLY A 162 -8.25 -10.07 21.62
C GLY A 162 -8.50 -8.57 21.77
N LYS A 163 -7.72 -7.87 22.61
CA LYS A 163 -7.91 -6.43 22.88
C LYS A 163 -6.91 -5.57 22.12
N PRO A 164 -7.29 -4.34 21.72
CA PRO A 164 -6.37 -3.39 21.12
C PRO A 164 -5.23 -3.02 22.06
N GLN A 165 -4.11 -2.61 21.48
CA GLN A 165 -2.88 -2.20 22.18
C GLN A 165 -2.50 -0.76 21.87
N SER A 166 -3.38 -0.03 21.21
CA SER A 166 -3.21 1.36 20.75
C SER A 166 -3.34 2.40 21.87
N GLY A 167 -3.83 2.01 23.04
CA GLY A 167 -4.13 2.92 24.13
C GLY A 167 -5.58 3.39 24.15
N VAL A 168 -6.39 2.98 23.18
CA VAL A 168 -7.85 3.21 23.19
C VAL A 168 -8.47 2.43 24.35
N ALA A 169 -9.24 3.08 25.18
CA ALA A 169 -9.91 2.46 26.32
C ALA A 169 -11.06 1.52 25.85
N ASP A 170 -11.43 0.55 26.70
CA ASP A 170 -12.55 -0.35 26.39
C ASP A 170 -13.83 0.46 26.13
N GLY A 171 -14.39 0.36 24.95
CA GLY A 171 -15.64 1.05 24.53
C GLY A 171 -15.45 2.45 23.93
N GLU A 172 -14.22 2.95 23.82
CA GLU A 172 -13.91 4.18 23.08
C GLU A 172 -13.61 3.88 21.62
N ASP A 173 -13.90 4.83 20.73
CA ASP A 173 -13.55 4.76 19.32
C ASP A 173 -12.14 5.32 19.09
N LEU A 174 -11.37 4.67 18.20
CA LEU A 174 -10.03 5.11 17.83
C LEU A 174 -10.08 6.50 17.16
N PHE A 175 -11.08 6.75 16.31
CA PHE A 175 -11.20 8.00 15.56
C PHE A 175 -11.61 9.15 16.44
N ASP A 176 -12.51 8.95 17.42
CA ASP A 176 -12.84 9.95 18.44
C ASP A 176 -11.60 10.42 19.18
N MET A 177 -10.73 9.48 19.59
CA MET A 177 -9.47 9.80 20.25
C MET A 177 -8.49 10.55 19.33
N LEU A 178 -8.34 10.11 18.07
CA LEU A 178 -7.43 10.73 17.11
C LEU A 178 -7.86 12.14 16.72
N TYR A 179 -9.15 12.37 16.55
CA TYR A 179 -9.71 13.63 16.05
C TYR A 179 -9.96 14.67 17.16
N ALA A 180 -9.87 14.26 18.42
CA ALA A 180 -9.91 15.19 19.56
C ALA A 180 -8.75 16.21 19.54
N ASP A 181 -7.61 15.87 18.93
CA ASP A 181 -6.48 16.79 18.73
C ASP A 181 -6.32 17.13 17.25
N PRO A 182 -6.47 18.40 16.84
CA PRO A 182 -6.34 18.81 15.43
C PRO A 182 -4.98 18.46 14.80
N ALA A 183 -3.89 18.44 15.58
CA ALA A 183 -2.58 18.06 15.06
C ALA A 183 -2.46 16.55 14.82
N ALA A 184 -3.07 15.74 15.69
CA ALA A 184 -3.16 14.29 15.51
C ALA A 184 -4.04 13.95 14.32
N ALA A 185 -5.20 14.61 14.17
CA ALA A 185 -6.12 14.46 13.03
C ALA A 185 -5.41 14.77 11.70
N ALA A 186 -4.70 15.91 11.61
CA ALA A 186 -3.95 16.28 10.41
C ALA A 186 -2.83 15.29 10.08
N GLY A 187 -2.08 14.84 11.10
CA GLY A 187 -1.02 13.85 10.91
C GLY A 187 -1.55 12.49 10.47
N PHE A 188 -2.70 12.07 10.99
CA PHE A 188 -3.38 10.85 10.59
C PHE A 188 -3.92 10.96 9.15
N ALA A 189 -4.58 12.05 8.80
CA ALA A 189 -5.10 12.29 7.46
C ALA A 189 -3.97 12.33 6.39
N GLU A 190 -2.83 12.99 6.67
CA GLU A 190 -1.62 12.95 5.83
C GLU A 190 -1.10 11.49 5.66
N ALA A 191 -1.14 10.70 6.75
CA ALA A 191 -0.73 9.30 6.70
C ALA A 191 -1.66 8.45 5.84
N MET A 192 -2.98 8.66 5.94
CA MET A 192 -3.97 7.94 5.13
C MET A 192 -3.87 8.34 3.65
N THR A 193 -3.59 9.59 3.33
CA THR A 193 -3.24 10.00 1.97
C THR A 193 -2.05 9.18 1.44
N GLY A 194 -0.97 9.08 2.22
CA GLY A 194 0.19 8.26 1.86
C GLY A 194 -0.14 6.78 1.65
N ALA A 195 -1.07 6.23 2.43
CA ALA A 195 -1.52 4.84 2.32
C ALA A 195 -2.37 4.59 1.06
N SER A 196 -3.30 5.52 0.76
CA SER A 196 -4.32 5.34 -0.26
C SER A 196 -3.93 5.84 -1.65
N LEU A 197 -2.98 6.77 -1.78
CA LEU A 197 -2.69 7.46 -3.04
C LEU A 197 -2.41 6.53 -4.24
N PRO A 198 -1.61 5.44 -4.13
CA PRO A 198 -1.40 4.51 -5.24
C PRO A 198 -2.68 3.78 -5.67
N SER A 199 -3.52 3.36 -4.72
CA SER A 199 -4.82 2.72 -5.01
C SER A 199 -5.84 3.72 -5.54
N ALA A 200 -5.84 4.97 -5.07
CA ALA A 200 -6.68 6.05 -5.56
C ALA A 200 -6.39 6.37 -7.04
N TRP A 201 -5.11 6.43 -7.44
CA TRP A 201 -4.74 6.60 -8.85
C TRP A 201 -5.15 5.40 -9.71
N ALA A 202 -5.03 4.19 -9.17
CA ALA A 202 -5.47 2.99 -9.88
C ALA A 202 -7.00 2.97 -10.03
N LEU A 203 -7.75 3.32 -8.98
CA LEU A 203 -9.20 3.45 -8.99
C LEU A 203 -9.67 4.50 -10.00
N ALA A 204 -9.05 5.69 -10.00
CA ALA A 204 -9.37 6.74 -10.95
C ALA A 204 -9.17 6.29 -12.41
N LYS A 205 -8.27 5.36 -12.67
CA LYS A 205 -7.98 4.85 -14.03
C LYS A 205 -8.81 3.63 -14.42
N GLN A 206 -9.16 2.75 -13.48
CA GLN A 206 -9.69 1.41 -13.81
C GLN A 206 -11.20 1.32 -13.70
N PHE A 207 -11.83 2.10 -12.81
CA PHE A 207 -13.28 2.12 -12.69
C PHE A 207 -13.90 2.92 -13.86
N PRO A 208 -15.06 2.52 -14.42
CA PRO A 208 -15.69 3.15 -15.58
C PRO A 208 -16.42 4.45 -15.22
N TRP A 209 -15.67 5.46 -14.81
CA TRP A 209 -16.21 6.76 -14.36
C TRP A 209 -17.04 7.50 -15.41
N GLU A 210 -16.87 7.18 -16.69
CA GLU A 210 -17.60 7.79 -17.82
C GLU A 210 -19.10 7.50 -17.77
N GLU A 211 -19.52 6.47 -17.04
CA GLU A 211 -20.93 6.06 -16.89
C GLU A 211 -21.66 6.87 -15.78
N TYR A 212 -20.95 7.71 -15.01
CA TYR A 212 -21.44 8.38 -13.81
C TYR A 212 -21.18 9.89 -13.87
N ASN A 213 -21.90 10.66 -13.04
CA ASN A 213 -21.76 12.12 -12.95
C ASN A 213 -21.31 12.58 -11.56
N THR A 214 -21.69 11.85 -10.52
CA THR A 214 -21.44 12.23 -9.13
C THR A 214 -20.83 11.10 -8.33
N PHE A 215 -19.99 11.45 -7.34
CA PHE A 215 -19.45 10.48 -6.41
C PHE A 215 -19.19 11.08 -5.02
N ILE A 216 -19.22 10.23 -3.99
CA ILE A 216 -18.84 10.58 -2.62
C ILE A 216 -17.88 9.50 -2.09
N ASP A 217 -16.79 9.95 -1.50
CA ASP A 217 -15.86 9.12 -0.74
C ASP A 217 -16.27 9.15 0.74
N ILE A 218 -16.56 7.99 1.31
CA ILE A 218 -17.04 7.84 2.69
C ILE A 218 -15.84 7.52 3.57
N GLY A 219 -15.56 8.36 4.59
CA GLY A 219 -14.33 8.36 5.35
C GLY A 219 -13.18 8.94 4.52
N ALA A 220 -13.41 10.12 3.93
CA ALA A 220 -12.54 10.69 2.91
C ALA A 220 -11.20 11.22 3.41
N ALA A 221 -11.00 11.40 4.71
CA ALA A 221 -9.83 12.02 5.31
C ALA A 221 -9.44 13.34 4.61
N GLU A 222 -8.19 13.51 4.13
CA GLU A 222 -7.79 14.70 3.35
C GLU A 222 -8.46 14.83 1.98
N GLY A 223 -9.01 13.74 1.43
CA GLY A 223 -9.61 13.74 0.09
C GLY A 223 -8.67 13.27 -1.02
N ALA A 224 -7.72 12.40 -0.74
CA ALA A 224 -6.77 11.87 -1.75
C ALA A 224 -7.49 11.16 -2.89
N ALA A 225 -8.47 10.29 -2.60
CA ALA A 225 -9.24 9.59 -3.62
C ALA A 225 -10.16 10.54 -4.39
N PRO A 226 -10.97 11.42 -3.76
CA PRO A 226 -11.74 12.45 -4.47
C PRO A 226 -10.89 13.29 -5.43
N VAL A 227 -9.75 13.77 -4.99
CA VAL A 227 -8.85 14.59 -5.82
C VAL A 227 -8.31 13.79 -7.01
N ALA A 228 -7.85 12.55 -6.80
CA ALA A 228 -7.35 11.70 -7.88
C ALA A 228 -8.41 11.41 -8.95
N ILE A 229 -9.64 11.09 -8.52
CA ILE A 229 -10.80 10.83 -9.40
C ILE A 229 -11.16 12.10 -10.18
N ALA A 230 -11.34 13.23 -9.51
CA ALA A 230 -11.77 14.47 -10.14
C ALA A 230 -10.71 15.05 -11.10
N GLN A 231 -9.41 14.85 -10.83
CA GLN A 231 -8.32 15.23 -11.76
C GLN A 231 -8.35 14.40 -13.03
N ALA A 232 -8.61 13.10 -12.93
CA ALA A 232 -8.67 12.20 -14.08
C ALA A 232 -9.96 12.40 -14.92
N HIS A 233 -11.07 12.80 -14.28
CA HIS A 233 -12.41 12.87 -14.88
C HIS A 233 -13.04 14.26 -14.70
N PRO A 234 -12.76 15.22 -15.62
CA PRO A 234 -13.24 16.61 -15.49
C PRO A 234 -14.77 16.79 -15.46
N HIS A 235 -15.53 15.82 -15.96
CA HIS A 235 -17.01 15.86 -15.98
C HIS A 235 -17.63 15.53 -14.62
N LEU A 236 -16.89 14.86 -13.70
CA LEU A 236 -17.41 14.48 -12.41
C LEU A 236 -17.44 15.64 -11.41
N SER A 237 -18.46 15.67 -10.60
CA SER A 237 -18.51 16.41 -9.34
C SER A 237 -18.71 15.44 -8.19
N GLY A 238 -18.28 15.81 -6.99
CA GLY A 238 -18.41 14.92 -5.84
C GLY A 238 -17.86 15.50 -4.56
N GLY A 239 -17.31 14.66 -3.70
CA GLY A 239 -16.71 15.13 -2.45
C GLY A 239 -16.36 14.03 -1.49
N GLY A 240 -16.16 14.44 -0.24
CA GLY A 240 -15.93 13.56 0.90
C GLY A 240 -17.05 13.66 1.92
N PHE A 241 -17.34 12.55 2.57
CA PHE A 241 -18.22 12.46 3.74
C PHE A 241 -17.39 11.92 4.90
N ASP A 242 -17.22 12.72 5.95
CA ASP A 242 -16.39 12.37 7.10
C ASP A 242 -16.83 13.16 8.33
N LEU A 243 -16.26 12.87 9.51
CA LEU A 243 -16.52 13.58 10.74
C LEU A 243 -16.22 15.09 10.58
N PRO A 244 -16.99 15.96 11.26
CA PRO A 244 -16.88 17.44 11.10
C PRO A 244 -15.45 17.97 11.35
N GLU A 245 -14.67 17.33 12.22
CA GLU A 245 -13.29 17.69 12.56
C GLU A 245 -12.34 17.63 11.36
N ILE A 246 -12.67 16.81 10.37
CA ILE A 246 -11.88 16.61 9.14
C ILE A 246 -12.13 17.71 8.11
N GLN A 247 -13.24 18.41 8.17
CA GLN A 247 -13.64 19.42 7.17
C GLN A 247 -12.52 20.41 6.80
N PRO A 248 -11.85 21.09 7.76
CA PRO A 248 -10.81 22.07 7.40
C PRO A 248 -9.60 21.41 6.72
N ILE A 249 -9.29 20.16 7.02
CA ILE A 249 -8.18 19.40 6.43
C ILE A 249 -8.53 19.06 4.98
N PHE A 250 -9.72 18.50 4.75
CA PHE A 250 -10.21 18.17 3.41
C PHE A 250 -10.29 19.41 2.50
N GLU A 251 -10.91 20.49 2.97
CA GLU A 251 -11.06 21.73 2.21
C GLU A 251 -9.70 22.34 1.83
N ALA A 252 -8.72 22.31 2.74
CA ALA A 252 -7.36 22.78 2.45
C ALA A 252 -6.69 21.95 1.37
N TYR A 253 -6.77 20.63 1.42
CA TYR A 253 -6.17 19.71 0.46
C TYR A 253 -6.81 19.86 -0.93
N VAL A 254 -8.13 19.91 -0.99
CA VAL A 254 -8.90 20.12 -2.22
C VAL A 254 -8.60 21.48 -2.85
N ALA A 255 -8.52 22.55 -2.04
CA ALA A 255 -8.17 23.90 -2.52
C ALA A 255 -6.75 23.96 -3.08
N CYS A 256 -5.76 23.32 -2.42
CA CYS A 256 -4.40 23.21 -2.94
C CYS A 256 -4.33 22.44 -4.28
N SER A 257 -5.28 21.56 -4.52
CA SER A 257 -5.42 20.80 -5.77
C SER A 257 -6.18 21.54 -6.87
N GLY A 258 -6.74 22.74 -6.57
CA GLY A 258 -7.50 23.57 -7.52
C GLY A 258 -8.89 22.99 -7.84
N LEU A 259 -9.50 22.23 -6.92
CA LEU A 259 -10.77 21.50 -7.13
C LEU A 259 -11.91 21.94 -6.19
N ALA A 260 -11.77 23.06 -5.49
CA ALA A 260 -12.74 23.54 -4.50
C ALA A 260 -14.15 23.78 -5.09
N ASP A 261 -14.25 24.10 -6.39
CA ASP A 261 -15.54 24.29 -7.07
C ASP A 261 -16.23 22.97 -7.47
N ARG A 262 -15.56 21.84 -7.35
CA ARG A 262 -16.03 20.52 -7.81
C ARG A 262 -16.13 19.47 -6.73
N LEU A 263 -15.38 19.63 -5.66
CA LEU A 263 -15.34 18.68 -4.53
C LEU A 263 -15.80 19.38 -3.26
N LEU A 264 -16.90 18.88 -2.69
CA LEU A 264 -17.52 19.44 -1.50
C LEU A 264 -17.33 18.49 -0.30
N PHE A 265 -17.22 19.06 0.89
CA PHE A 265 -17.22 18.28 2.12
C PHE A 265 -18.64 18.17 2.67
N HIS A 266 -19.01 16.97 3.09
CA HIS A 266 -20.27 16.66 3.76
C HIS A 266 -19.94 16.20 5.18
N PRO A 267 -20.18 17.00 6.23
CA PRO A 267 -19.91 16.59 7.61
C PRO A 267 -20.95 15.59 8.09
N GLY A 268 -20.51 14.54 8.79
CA GLY A 268 -21.39 13.57 9.44
C GLY A 268 -20.69 12.26 9.80
N ASP A 269 -21.32 11.52 10.69
CA ASP A 269 -20.93 10.18 11.09
C ASP A 269 -21.73 9.15 10.27
N PHE A 270 -21.05 8.31 9.50
CA PHE A 270 -21.70 7.32 8.64
C PHE A 270 -22.48 6.24 9.44
N PHE A 271 -22.30 6.12 10.75
CA PHE A 271 -23.11 5.22 11.57
C PHE A 271 -24.44 5.87 11.99
N THR A 272 -24.42 7.12 12.38
CA THR A 272 -25.59 7.82 12.94
C THR A 272 -26.31 8.66 11.91
N ASP A 273 -25.60 9.36 11.01
CA ASP A 273 -26.18 10.29 10.05
C ASP A 273 -26.53 9.64 8.72
N ALA A 274 -27.32 10.34 7.91
CA ALA A 274 -27.65 9.89 6.55
C ALA A 274 -26.45 10.09 5.62
N ILE A 275 -26.09 9.04 4.88
CA ILE A 275 -25.07 9.14 3.84
C ILE A 275 -25.60 9.97 2.67
N PRO A 276 -24.86 10.99 2.17
CA PRO A 276 -25.26 11.75 1.00
C PRO A 276 -25.41 10.85 -0.23
N SER A 277 -26.42 11.11 -1.06
CA SER A 277 -26.65 10.33 -2.29
C SER A 277 -25.72 10.80 -3.41
N ALA A 278 -25.13 9.85 -4.13
CA ALA A 278 -24.36 10.06 -5.35
C ALA A 278 -24.48 8.83 -6.26
N ASP A 279 -24.08 8.96 -7.53
CA ASP A 279 -24.08 7.83 -8.47
C ASP A 279 -23.08 6.74 -8.04
N VAL A 280 -21.95 7.15 -7.44
CA VAL A 280 -20.93 6.23 -6.91
C VAL A 280 -20.61 6.60 -5.47
N LEU A 281 -20.63 5.60 -4.57
CA LEU A 281 -20.14 5.74 -3.20
C LEU A 281 -18.87 4.89 -3.05
N VAL A 282 -17.78 5.52 -2.59
CA VAL A 282 -16.48 4.87 -2.40
C VAL A 282 -16.28 4.61 -0.90
N LEU A 283 -15.76 3.45 -0.57
CA LEU A 283 -15.31 3.04 0.76
C LEU A 283 -13.85 2.58 0.64
N GLY A 284 -12.92 3.51 0.83
CA GLY A 284 -11.48 3.25 0.71
C GLY A 284 -10.83 3.05 2.07
N GLN A 285 -10.46 1.82 2.41
CA GLN A 285 -9.86 1.46 3.71
C GLN A 285 -10.77 1.85 4.90
N ILE A 286 -12.05 1.53 4.77
CA ILE A 286 -13.08 1.84 5.79
C ILE A 286 -13.63 0.57 6.41
N LEU A 287 -14.03 -0.43 5.60
CA LEU A 287 -14.70 -1.58 6.16
C LEU A 287 -13.81 -2.36 7.14
N HIS A 288 -12.51 -2.41 6.92
CA HIS A 288 -11.60 -3.17 7.75
C HIS A 288 -11.47 -2.66 9.20
N ASP A 289 -11.80 -1.40 9.48
CA ASP A 289 -11.71 -0.82 10.83
C ASP A 289 -12.77 -1.33 11.81
N TRP A 290 -13.86 -1.91 11.29
CA TRP A 290 -15.08 -2.19 12.03
C TRP A 290 -15.31 -3.68 12.25
N ASN A 291 -16.17 -4.03 13.21
CA ASN A 291 -16.62 -5.41 13.41
C ASN A 291 -17.61 -5.84 12.31
N LEU A 292 -17.98 -7.11 12.27
CA LEU A 292 -18.82 -7.68 11.22
C LEU A 292 -20.22 -7.06 11.16
N GLU A 293 -20.82 -6.76 12.31
CA GLU A 293 -22.15 -6.13 12.37
C GLU A 293 -22.10 -4.71 11.80
N GLU A 294 -21.10 -3.95 12.18
CA GLU A 294 -20.87 -2.58 11.69
C GLU A 294 -20.62 -2.55 10.18
N LYS A 295 -19.78 -3.46 9.66
CA LYS A 295 -19.53 -3.62 8.20
C LYS A 295 -20.83 -3.85 7.44
N ARG A 296 -21.69 -4.77 7.92
CA ARG A 296 -22.98 -5.09 7.30
C ARG A 296 -23.95 -3.91 7.36
N ASN A 297 -24.02 -3.24 8.50
CA ASN A 297 -24.85 -2.07 8.70
C ASN A 297 -24.43 -0.92 7.77
N LEU A 298 -23.13 -0.67 7.63
CA LEU A 298 -22.62 0.36 6.73
C LEU A 298 -22.93 0.04 5.26
N LEU A 299 -22.69 -1.18 4.81
CA LEU A 299 -23.04 -1.60 3.44
C LEU A 299 -24.55 -1.45 3.16
N ALA A 300 -25.40 -1.80 4.13
CA ALA A 300 -26.84 -1.62 3.99
C ALA A 300 -27.25 -0.13 3.94
N LYS A 301 -26.57 0.76 4.70
CA LYS A 301 -26.79 2.22 4.61
C LYS A 301 -26.33 2.77 3.26
N VAL A 302 -25.17 2.35 2.77
CA VAL A 302 -24.65 2.70 1.44
C VAL A 302 -25.61 2.27 0.35
N HIS A 303 -26.12 1.04 0.39
CA HIS A 303 -27.11 0.57 -0.57
C HIS A 303 -28.37 1.44 -0.58
N ARG A 304 -28.89 1.84 0.60
CA ARG A 304 -30.06 2.73 0.67
C ARG A 304 -29.80 4.12 0.10
N ALA A 305 -28.59 4.68 0.30
CA ALA A 305 -28.24 6.02 -0.15
C ALA A 305 -28.03 6.11 -1.68
N LEU A 306 -27.63 5.02 -2.33
CA LEU A 306 -27.42 4.95 -3.78
C LEU A 306 -28.75 5.08 -4.55
N PRO A 307 -28.77 5.79 -5.70
CA PRO A 307 -29.88 5.73 -6.64
C PRO A 307 -29.95 4.35 -7.32
N GLU A 308 -31.04 4.07 -8.04
CA GLU A 308 -31.13 2.92 -8.93
C GLU A 308 -29.98 2.92 -9.94
N HIS A 309 -29.32 1.78 -10.11
CA HIS A 309 -28.11 1.62 -10.93
C HIS A 309 -26.85 2.31 -10.39
N GLY A 310 -26.90 2.92 -9.20
CA GLY A 310 -25.72 3.45 -8.53
C GLY A 310 -24.75 2.35 -8.11
N ALA A 311 -23.48 2.70 -7.96
CA ALA A 311 -22.41 1.78 -7.62
C ALA A 311 -21.82 2.06 -6.24
N VAL A 312 -21.51 0.99 -5.49
CA VAL A 312 -20.54 1.07 -4.39
C VAL A 312 -19.19 0.51 -4.86
N VAL A 313 -18.11 1.17 -4.45
CA VAL A 313 -16.75 0.70 -4.67
C VAL A 313 -16.04 0.56 -3.32
N VAL A 314 -15.72 -0.66 -2.93
CA VAL A 314 -14.96 -0.96 -1.71
C VAL A 314 -13.52 -1.23 -2.10
N CYS A 315 -12.57 -0.46 -1.57
CA CYS A 315 -11.14 -0.56 -1.86
C CYS A 315 -10.37 -0.92 -0.59
N ASP A 316 -9.93 -2.18 -0.46
CA ASP A 316 -9.20 -2.67 0.71
C ASP A 316 -8.06 -3.63 0.31
N GLN A 317 -7.20 -3.99 1.27
CA GLN A 317 -6.16 -5.02 1.09
C GLN A 317 -6.75 -6.42 1.27
N MET A 318 -7.71 -6.78 0.41
CA MET A 318 -8.47 -8.00 0.55
C MET A 318 -7.59 -9.25 0.56
N ILE A 319 -7.87 -10.15 1.49
CA ILE A 319 -7.18 -11.42 1.65
C ILE A 319 -7.68 -12.40 0.57
N ASP A 320 -6.80 -13.23 0.03
CA ASP A 320 -7.21 -14.33 -0.86
C ASP A 320 -8.12 -15.33 -0.11
N ASP A 321 -9.09 -15.93 -0.81
CA ASP A 321 -10.12 -16.78 -0.20
C ASP A 321 -9.55 -17.98 0.57
N GLU A 322 -8.37 -18.48 0.17
CA GLU A 322 -7.68 -19.55 0.90
C GLU A 322 -6.82 -19.02 2.07
N ARG A 323 -6.72 -17.70 2.25
CA ARG A 323 -6.01 -16.99 3.34
C ARG A 323 -4.54 -17.38 3.50
N ARG A 324 -3.79 -17.45 2.39
CA ARG A 324 -2.39 -17.90 2.40
C ARG A 324 -1.44 -17.20 1.44
N GLN A 325 -1.89 -16.26 0.63
CA GLN A 325 -1.06 -15.61 -0.40
C GLN A 325 -0.89 -14.10 -0.16
N ASN A 326 -1.94 -13.36 0.07
CA ASN A 326 -1.85 -11.92 0.35
C ASN A 326 -1.39 -11.68 1.81
N ALA A 327 -0.08 -11.83 2.04
CA ALA A 327 0.50 -11.58 3.36
C ALA A 327 0.29 -10.14 3.84
N ALA A 328 0.22 -9.16 2.93
CA ALA A 328 -0.02 -7.76 3.29
C ALA A 328 -1.41 -7.59 3.91
N GLY A 329 -2.48 -8.11 3.29
CA GLY A 329 -3.84 -8.08 3.86
C GLY A 329 -3.92 -8.79 5.20
N LEU A 330 -3.27 -9.96 5.35
CA LEU A 330 -3.22 -10.67 6.63
C LEU A 330 -2.49 -9.86 7.72
N LEU A 331 -1.41 -9.15 7.37
CA LEU A 331 -0.69 -8.28 8.31
C LEU A 331 -1.50 -7.04 8.66
N THR A 332 -2.24 -6.46 7.70
CA THR A 332 -3.15 -5.34 7.97
C THR A 332 -4.27 -5.78 8.91
N SER A 333 -4.81 -6.98 8.75
CA SER A 333 -5.80 -7.54 9.70
C SER A 333 -5.25 -7.65 11.13
N LEU A 334 -3.97 -8.02 11.30
CA LEU A 334 -3.32 -7.98 12.61
C LEU A 334 -3.09 -6.53 13.11
N SER A 335 -2.89 -5.56 12.21
CA SER A 335 -2.85 -4.16 12.59
C SER A 335 -4.21 -3.68 13.12
N MET A 336 -5.31 -4.13 12.52
CA MET A 336 -6.67 -3.84 13.02
C MET A 336 -6.88 -4.44 14.42
N LEU A 337 -6.46 -5.68 14.67
CA LEU A 337 -6.48 -6.26 16.02
C LEU A 337 -5.73 -5.41 17.06
N ILE A 338 -4.59 -4.82 16.67
CA ILE A 338 -3.77 -3.99 17.55
C ILE A 338 -4.40 -2.60 17.75
N ALA A 339 -5.05 -2.05 16.72
CA ALA A 339 -5.49 -0.67 16.68
C ALA A 339 -6.94 -0.45 17.11
N THR A 340 -7.86 -1.34 16.74
CA THR A 340 -9.31 -1.14 16.85
C THR A 340 -9.97 -2.15 17.78
N GLN A 341 -11.20 -1.87 18.21
CA GLN A 341 -11.97 -2.77 19.09
C GLN A 341 -12.48 -4.03 18.40
N GLY A 342 -12.72 -3.97 17.08
CA GLY A 342 -13.35 -5.09 16.37
C GLY A 342 -12.99 -5.22 14.90
N GLY A 343 -12.08 -4.38 14.40
CA GLY A 343 -11.68 -4.36 13.00
C GLY A 343 -10.89 -5.60 12.57
N PHE A 344 -11.05 -5.96 11.32
CA PHE A 344 -10.32 -7.04 10.66
C PHE A 344 -10.43 -6.94 9.15
N ASP A 345 -9.39 -7.37 8.42
CA ASP A 345 -9.45 -7.55 6.98
C ASP A 345 -10.09 -8.89 6.62
N TYR A 346 -10.61 -8.96 5.41
CA TYR A 346 -11.51 -10.02 4.97
C TYR A 346 -11.17 -10.49 3.55
N THR A 347 -11.75 -11.64 3.17
CA THR A 347 -11.58 -12.20 1.84
C THR A 347 -12.53 -11.56 0.83
N VAL A 348 -12.23 -11.74 -0.46
CA VAL A 348 -13.11 -11.33 -1.57
C VAL A 348 -14.48 -12.00 -1.44
N ALA A 349 -14.53 -13.29 -1.11
CA ALA A 349 -15.78 -14.04 -0.94
C ALA A 349 -16.62 -13.54 0.25
N GLU A 350 -15.97 -13.18 1.38
CA GLU A 350 -16.66 -12.60 2.53
C GLU A 350 -17.28 -11.25 2.17
N CYS A 351 -16.51 -10.34 1.53
CA CYS A 351 -17.01 -9.04 1.09
C CYS A 351 -18.20 -9.19 0.12
N ALA A 352 -18.07 -10.06 -0.88
CA ALA A 352 -19.16 -10.34 -1.83
C ALA A 352 -20.43 -10.83 -1.13
N THR A 353 -20.30 -11.69 -0.10
CA THR A 353 -21.41 -12.16 0.70
C THR A 353 -22.13 -11.02 1.42
N TRP A 354 -21.40 -10.14 2.09
CA TRP A 354 -21.99 -8.98 2.79
C TRP A 354 -22.65 -7.97 1.85
N MET A 355 -22.05 -7.77 0.68
CA MET A 355 -22.65 -6.92 -0.35
C MET A 355 -23.96 -7.52 -0.89
N HIS A 356 -24.04 -8.84 -1.10
CA HIS A 356 -25.30 -9.51 -1.45
C HIS A 356 -26.35 -9.40 -0.35
N GLU A 357 -25.97 -9.60 0.92
CA GLU A 357 -26.84 -9.41 2.08
C GLU A 357 -27.38 -7.98 2.17
N ALA A 358 -26.58 -6.98 1.78
CA ALA A 358 -27.00 -5.58 1.72
C ALA A 358 -27.95 -5.23 0.55
N GLY A 359 -28.07 -6.12 -0.47
CA GLY A 359 -28.99 -5.96 -1.60
C GLY A 359 -28.31 -5.70 -2.95
N PHE A 360 -26.99 -5.64 -3.03
CA PHE A 360 -26.27 -5.49 -4.30
C PHE A 360 -26.41 -6.74 -5.17
N THR A 361 -26.77 -6.55 -6.45
CA THR A 361 -27.13 -7.68 -7.33
C THR A 361 -26.03 -8.07 -8.30
N ARG A 362 -25.18 -7.14 -8.71
CA ARG A 362 -24.07 -7.35 -9.63
C ARG A 362 -22.77 -6.99 -8.92
N ILE A 363 -22.03 -8.00 -8.48
CA ILE A 363 -20.80 -7.83 -7.73
C ILE A 363 -19.63 -8.31 -8.55
N ARG A 364 -18.57 -7.51 -8.66
CA ARG A 364 -17.32 -7.87 -9.34
C ARG A 364 -16.11 -7.50 -8.49
N HIS A 365 -15.05 -8.26 -8.62
CA HIS A 365 -13.76 -8.04 -7.99
C HIS A 365 -12.72 -7.71 -9.06
N GLU A 366 -11.88 -6.72 -8.80
CA GLU A 366 -10.74 -6.35 -9.64
C GLU A 366 -9.53 -5.98 -8.77
N HIS A 367 -8.33 -6.41 -9.20
CA HIS A 367 -7.09 -5.97 -8.57
C HIS A 367 -6.80 -4.50 -8.94
N LEU A 368 -6.41 -3.68 -7.96
CA LEU A 368 -6.03 -2.28 -8.19
C LEU A 368 -4.51 -2.10 -8.31
N SER A 369 -3.82 -2.16 -7.19
CA SER A 369 -2.37 -1.94 -7.13
C SER A 369 -1.77 -2.55 -5.87
N GLY A 370 -0.56 -3.15 -5.97
CA GLY A 370 0.09 -3.75 -4.83
C GLY A 370 -0.82 -4.76 -4.11
N PRO A 371 -1.11 -4.62 -2.81
CA PRO A 371 -2.02 -5.52 -2.11
C PRO A 371 -3.50 -5.15 -2.24
N PHE A 372 -3.83 -4.01 -2.88
CA PHE A 372 -5.19 -3.48 -2.94
C PHE A 372 -6.01 -4.08 -4.08
N SER A 373 -7.28 -4.32 -3.77
CA SER A 373 -8.32 -4.69 -4.71
C SER A 373 -9.55 -3.80 -4.55
N MET A 374 -10.42 -3.77 -5.58
CA MET A 374 -11.75 -3.17 -5.46
C MET A 374 -12.83 -4.23 -5.62
N MET A 375 -13.88 -4.10 -4.83
CA MET A 375 -15.16 -4.77 -5.01
C MET A 375 -16.17 -3.74 -5.47
N VAL A 376 -16.82 -3.98 -6.59
CA VAL A 376 -17.87 -3.11 -7.13
C VAL A 376 -19.20 -3.81 -7.01
N GLY A 377 -20.17 -3.16 -6.40
CA GLY A 377 -21.57 -3.63 -6.34
C GLY A 377 -22.51 -2.62 -6.93
N ILE A 378 -23.43 -3.08 -7.78
CA ILE A 378 -24.47 -2.24 -8.39
C ILE A 378 -25.78 -2.48 -7.66
N LYS A 379 -26.51 -1.40 -7.33
CA LYS A 379 -27.85 -1.44 -6.75
C LYS A 379 -28.89 -1.91 -7.75
#